data_961adc0887ebf094880f29c15ef5e98f
#
_entry.id   961adc0887ebf094880f29c15ef5e98f
#
_cell.length_a   1.000
_cell.length_b   1.000
_cell.length_c   1.000
_cell.angle_alpha   90.00
_cell.angle_beta   90.00
_cell.angle_gamma   90.00
#
_symmetry.space_group_name_H-M   'P 1'
#
loop_
_entity.id
_entity.type
_entity.pdbx_description
1 polymer ?
#
loop_
_entity_poly.entity_id
_entity_poly.type
_entity_poly.pdbx_seq_one_letter_code
_entity_poly.pdbx_strand_id
1 'polypeptide(L)'
;PLLIANVLTPNRQADKLLSMIEQYQPDIVLTLESDQWWQDQLDQALEDKWPNSVKIPLDNLYGMHMYSRLTLSETEVKWLIQDDIPSIHTYVTLESGDRIRLYALHPRPPAPSESEKSLWRDAELLLVGKEIHRHPSATLVAGDLNDVAWSRTTRRFCRISGMLDPRRGRGMFSTFHANYPVLRWPLDHVFVSEHFTLDSMQRLDAFGSDHFPILATLCYRPTRQNEHETPEASQEERQEASETIEKGKAETQQT
;
A
#
# COMPACT_ATOMS: atom_id res chain seq x y z
N PRO A 1 -1.72 -14.35 -3.53
CA PRO A 1 -1.58 -13.16 -4.38
C PRO A 1 -2.32 -11.95 -3.80
N LEU A 2 -1.74 -10.75 -3.95
CA LEU A 2 -2.29 -9.46 -3.56
C LEU A 2 -2.47 -8.60 -4.81
N LEU A 3 -3.70 -8.14 -5.05
CA LEU A 3 -4.02 -7.17 -6.11
C LEU A 3 -4.18 -5.78 -5.48
N ILE A 4 -3.49 -4.79 -6.03
CA ILE A 4 -3.65 -3.37 -5.68
C ILE A 4 -4.15 -2.63 -6.91
N ALA A 5 -5.21 -1.84 -6.75
CA ALA A 5 -5.79 -1.04 -7.81
C ALA A 5 -6.22 0.34 -7.27
N ASN A 6 -5.51 1.39 -7.64
CA ASN A 6 -6.07 2.73 -7.54
C ASN A 6 -7.14 2.87 -8.64
N VAL A 7 -8.41 2.96 -8.22
CA VAL A 7 -9.53 2.90 -9.16
C VAL A 7 -9.89 4.24 -9.76
N LEU A 8 -9.37 5.33 -9.21
CA LEU A 8 -9.72 6.71 -9.58
C LEU A 8 -11.22 6.99 -9.39
N THR A 9 -11.61 7.69 -8.35
CA THR A 9 -13.02 7.87 -7.94
C THR A 9 -14.00 8.16 -9.08
N PRO A 10 -13.74 9.05 -10.07
CA PRO A 10 -14.66 9.28 -11.17
C PRO A 10 -14.69 8.18 -12.25
N ASN A 11 -13.76 7.22 -12.23
CA ASN A 11 -13.80 6.09 -13.16
C ASN A 11 -14.95 5.14 -12.79
N ARG A 12 -15.70 4.70 -13.79
CA ARG A 12 -16.89 3.83 -13.64
C ARG A 12 -16.77 2.53 -14.45
N GLN A 13 -15.54 2.09 -14.76
CA GLN A 13 -15.30 0.86 -15.52
C GLN A 13 -15.01 -0.35 -14.59
N ALA A 14 -15.93 -0.62 -13.65
CA ALA A 14 -15.75 -1.70 -12.69
C ALA A 14 -15.63 -3.09 -13.35
N ASP A 15 -16.39 -3.34 -14.42
CA ASP A 15 -16.41 -4.64 -15.12
C ASP A 15 -15.00 -5.13 -15.52
N LYS A 16 -14.12 -4.19 -15.92
CA LYS A 16 -12.75 -4.54 -16.32
C LYS A 16 -11.92 -4.98 -15.12
N LEU A 17 -12.01 -4.26 -14.01
CA LEU A 17 -11.30 -4.64 -12.79
C LEU A 17 -11.85 -5.96 -12.24
N LEU A 18 -13.17 -6.12 -12.20
CA LEU A 18 -13.83 -7.35 -11.74
C LEU A 18 -13.44 -8.56 -12.60
N SER A 19 -13.34 -8.38 -13.92
CA SER A 19 -12.85 -9.44 -14.83
C SER A 19 -11.40 -9.85 -14.49
N MET A 20 -10.53 -8.91 -14.16
CA MET A 20 -9.17 -9.22 -13.74
C MET A 20 -9.15 -9.95 -12.38
N ILE A 21 -9.96 -9.52 -11.42
CA ILE A 21 -10.09 -10.19 -10.11
C ILE A 21 -10.57 -11.63 -10.31
N GLU A 22 -11.57 -11.85 -11.16
CA GLU A 22 -12.06 -13.19 -11.47
C GLU A 22 -11.01 -14.04 -12.22
N GLN A 23 -10.24 -13.45 -13.11
CA GLN A 23 -9.18 -14.15 -13.85
C GLN A 23 -8.02 -14.57 -12.96
N TYR A 24 -7.54 -13.66 -12.11
CA TYR A 24 -6.32 -13.87 -11.31
C TYR A 24 -6.57 -14.39 -9.91
N GLN A 25 -7.81 -14.35 -9.43
CA GLN A 25 -8.23 -14.91 -8.14
C GLN A 25 -7.30 -14.54 -6.97
N PRO A 26 -7.01 -13.26 -6.73
CA PRO A 26 -6.11 -12.86 -5.65
C PRO A 26 -6.69 -13.24 -4.27
N ASP A 27 -5.83 -13.52 -3.30
CA ASP A 27 -6.26 -13.76 -1.91
C ASP A 27 -6.75 -12.46 -1.26
N ILE A 28 -6.14 -11.33 -1.64
CA ILE A 28 -6.47 -9.99 -1.14
C ILE A 28 -6.61 -9.03 -2.33
N VAL A 29 -7.69 -8.27 -2.35
CA VAL A 29 -7.94 -7.15 -3.25
C VAL A 29 -7.91 -5.87 -2.42
N LEU A 30 -7.03 -4.94 -2.78
CA LEU A 30 -6.96 -3.60 -2.21
C LEU A 30 -7.30 -2.59 -3.29
N THR A 31 -8.39 -1.83 -3.10
CA THR A 31 -8.74 -0.71 -3.97
C THR A 31 -8.55 0.61 -3.25
N LEU A 32 -8.03 1.60 -3.97
CA LEU A 32 -7.75 2.95 -3.51
C LEU A 32 -8.53 3.95 -4.35
N GLU A 33 -8.82 5.11 -3.82
CA GLU A 33 -9.68 6.14 -4.41
C GLU A 33 -11.09 5.62 -4.72
N SER A 34 -11.63 4.79 -3.85
CA SER A 34 -12.90 4.11 -4.05
C SER A 34 -14.01 4.72 -3.18
N ASP A 35 -15.06 5.22 -3.85
CA ASP A 35 -16.24 5.82 -3.25
C ASP A 35 -17.35 4.77 -2.98
N GLN A 36 -18.53 5.23 -2.58
CA GLN A 36 -19.68 4.35 -2.32
C GLN A 36 -20.11 3.58 -3.58
N TRP A 37 -20.04 4.21 -4.77
CA TRP A 37 -20.38 3.50 -6.02
C TRP A 37 -19.44 2.33 -6.26
N TRP A 38 -18.13 2.52 -6.05
CA TRP A 38 -17.15 1.45 -6.17
C TRP A 38 -17.40 0.34 -5.13
N GLN A 39 -17.76 0.72 -3.89
CA GLN A 39 -18.14 -0.26 -2.87
C GLN A 39 -19.30 -1.14 -3.35
N ASP A 40 -20.36 -0.54 -3.87
CA ASP A 40 -21.55 -1.27 -4.31
C ASP A 40 -21.21 -2.26 -5.44
N GLN A 41 -20.34 -1.88 -6.38
CA GLN A 41 -19.88 -2.77 -7.45
C GLN A 41 -19.02 -3.95 -6.92
N LEU A 42 -18.10 -3.63 -6.00
CA LEU A 42 -17.21 -4.63 -5.40
C LEU A 42 -17.98 -5.58 -4.50
N ASP A 43 -18.89 -5.09 -3.68
CA ASP A 43 -19.72 -5.91 -2.80
C ASP A 43 -20.53 -6.92 -3.60
N GLN A 44 -21.25 -6.45 -4.61
CA GLN A 44 -22.05 -7.32 -5.46
C GLN A 44 -21.25 -8.47 -6.09
N ALA A 45 -20.00 -8.24 -6.42
CA ALA A 45 -19.17 -9.20 -7.13
C ALA A 45 -18.30 -10.07 -6.22
N LEU A 46 -17.90 -9.55 -5.04
CA LEU A 46 -16.83 -10.17 -4.26
C LEU A 46 -17.28 -10.76 -2.91
N GLU A 47 -18.35 -10.28 -2.28
CA GLU A 47 -18.70 -10.67 -0.90
C GLU A 47 -18.79 -12.17 -0.68
N ASP A 48 -19.32 -12.92 -1.64
CA ASP A 48 -19.47 -14.38 -1.52
C ASP A 48 -18.12 -15.12 -1.52
N LYS A 49 -17.15 -14.63 -2.28
CA LYS A 49 -15.84 -15.28 -2.48
C LYS A 49 -14.73 -14.68 -1.62
N TRP A 50 -14.87 -13.43 -1.21
CA TRP A 50 -13.97 -12.68 -0.33
C TRP A 50 -14.73 -12.19 0.92
N PRO A 51 -15.05 -13.08 1.84
CA PRO A 51 -16.00 -12.80 2.94
C PRO A 51 -15.48 -11.84 4.01
N ASN A 52 -14.17 -11.60 4.03
CA ASN A 52 -13.59 -10.66 4.98
C ASN A 52 -13.31 -9.33 4.29
N SER A 53 -13.83 -8.23 4.80
CA SER A 53 -13.64 -6.93 4.16
C SER A 53 -13.46 -5.79 5.16
N VAL A 54 -12.78 -4.73 4.69
CA VAL A 54 -12.72 -3.41 5.34
C VAL A 54 -13.15 -2.40 4.30
N LYS A 55 -14.15 -1.58 4.62
CA LYS A 55 -14.81 -0.69 3.66
C LYS A 55 -14.79 0.73 4.19
N ILE A 56 -14.13 1.63 3.47
CA ILE A 56 -14.01 3.05 3.80
C ILE A 56 -14.33 3.86 2.55
N PRO A 57 -15.62 3.96 2.16
CA PRO A 57 -16.01 4.72 0.98
C PRO A 57 -15.86 6.22 1.25
N LEU A 58 -15.03 6.90 0.48
CA LEU A 58 -14.86 8.35 0.52
C LEU A 58 -14.87 8.92 -0.89
N ASP A 59 -15.41 10.12 -1.04
CA ASP A 59 -15.50 10.85 -2.31
C ASP A 59 -14.37 11.88 -2.49
N ASN A 60 -13.42 11.89 -1.56
CA ASN A 60 -12.29 12.82 -1.50
C ASN A 60 -10.99 12.27 -2.13
N LEU A 61 -11.05 11.21 -2.94
CA LEU A 61 -9.92 10.47 -3.53
C LEU A 61 -9.09 9.64 -2.55
N TYR A 62 -9.56 9.45 -1.29
CA TYR A 62 -8.83 8.63 -0.30
C TYR A 62 -9.64 7.44 0.23
N GLY A 63 -10.82 7.19 -0.36
CA GLY A 63 -11.57 5.98 -0.04
C GLY A 63 -10.75 4.71 -0.30
N MET A 64 -10.92 3.70 0.55
CA MET A 64 -10.13 2.48 0.52
C MET A 64 -10.98 1.27 0.85
N HIS A 65 -10.88 0.22 0.04
CA HIS A 65 -11.55 -1.05 0.32
C HIS A 65 -10.56 -2.20 0.25
N MET A 66 -10.67 -3.09 1.21
CA MET A 66 -9.93 -4.35 1.23
C MET A 66 -10.91 -5.51 1.27
N TYR A 67 -10.79 -6.45 0.34
CA TYR A 67 -11.54 -7.70 0.33
C TYR A 67 -10.55 -8.86 0.42
N SER A 68 -10.83 -9.85 1.27
CA SER A 68 -9.89 -10.92 1.55
C SER A 68 -10.61 -12.28 1.66
N ARG A 69 -10.03 -13.30 1.06
CA ARG A 69 -10.38 -14.70 1.27
C ARG A 69 -9.85 -15.20 2.60
N LEU A 70 -8.72 -14.61 3.02
CA LEU A 70 -8.04 -14.95 4.26
C LEU A 70 -8.68 -14.19 5.41
N THR A 71 -8.67 -14.80 6.60
CA THR A 71 -9.25 -14.17 7.80
C THR A 71 -8.47 -12.92 8.18
N LEU A 72 -9.19 -11.82 8.35
CA LEU A 72 -8.68 -10.56 8.90
C LEU A 72 -8.97 -10.51 10.41
N SER A 73 -8.03 -10.00 11.19
CA SER A 73 -8.18 -9.86 12.63
C SER A 73 -7.45 -8.63 13.15
N GLU A 74 -7.88 -8.12 14.31
CA GLU A 74 -7.33 -6.91 14.92
C GLU A 74 -7.25 -5.76 13.93
N THR A 75 -8.30 -5.61 13.12
CA THR A 75 -8.35 -4.60 12.07
C THR A 75 -8.65 -3.23 12.67
N GLU A 76 -7.79 -2.28 12.37
CA GLU A 76 -7.92 -0.88 12.77
C GLU A 76 -7.84 0.02 11.55
N VAL A 77 -8.76 0.97 11.44
CA VAL A 77 -8.65 2.09 10.51
C VAL A 77 -8.03 3.25 11.26
N LYS A 78 -6.91 3.75 10.75
CA LYS A 78 -6.16 4.85 11.41
C LYS A 78 -6.07 6.06 10.48
N TRP A 79 -6.17 7.23 11.07
CA TRP A 79 -5.89 8.53 10.47
C TRP A 79 -4.59 9.03 11.10
N LEU A 80 -3.45 8.73 10.44
CA LEU A 80 -2.13 8.82 11.05
C LEU A 80 -1.61 10.25 11.17
N ILE A 81 -1.81 11.04 10.12
CA ILE A 81 -1.35 12.42 10.02
C ILE A 81 -2.55 13.34 9.76
N GLN A 82 -3.39 13.03 8.79
CA GLN A 82 -4.55 13.81 8.40
C GLN A 82 -5.82 13.05 8.74
N ASP A 83 -6.88 13.76 9.13
CA ASP A 83 -8.14 13.19 9.60
C ASP A 83 -9.08 12.77 8.44
N ASP A 84 -8.72 13.10 7.21
CA ASP A 84 -9.43 12.75 5.99
C ASP A 84 -8.76 11.65 5.15
N ILE A 85 -7.60 11.12 5.61
CA ILE A 85 -6.81 10.10 4.90
C ILE A 85 -6.68 8.84 5.78
N PRO A 86 -7.43 7.78 5.47
CA PRO A 86 -7.40 6.54 6.23
C PRO A 86 -6.21 5.65 5.83
N SER A 87 -5.79 4.83 6.77
CA SER A 87 -4.95 3.66 6.54
C SER A 87 -5.56 2.43 7.21
N ILE A 88 -5.38 1.23 6.61
CA ILE A 88 -5.86 -0.02 7.18
C ILE A 88 -4.67 -0.77 7.78
N HIS A 89 -4.80 -1.12 9.05
CA HIS A 89 -3.83 -1.94 9.78
C HIS A 89 -4.55 -3.21 10.23
N THR A 90 -4.08 -4.38 9.79
CA THR A 90 -4.75 -5.65 10.10
C THR A 90 -3.76 -6.79 10.17
N TYR A 91 -4.16 -7.87 10.81
CA TYR A 91 -3.49 -9.16 10.68
C TYR A 91 -4.26 -10.05 9.73
N VAL A 92 -3.52 -10.72 8.86
CA VAL A 92 -4.04 -11.71 7.90
C VAL A 92 -3.57 -13.08 8.37
N THR A 93 -4.49 -14.02 8.53
CA THR A 93 -4.17 -15.42 8.85
C THR A 93 -4.02 -16.20 7.55
N LEU A 94 -2.82 -16.71 7.29
CA LEU A 94 -2.52 -17.54 6.13
C LEU A 94 -3.14 -18.93 6.26
N GLU A 95 -3.23 -19.69 5.17
CA GLU A 95 -3.72 -21.07 5.17
C GLU A 95 -2.89 -22.00 6.08
N SER A 96 -1.61 -21.67 6.30
CA SER A 96 -0.74 -22.36 7.24
C SER A 96 -1.11 -22.15 8.71
N GLY A 97 -1.98 -21.18 9.02
CA GLY A 97 -2.30 -20.73 10.37
C GLY A 97 -1.38 -19.61 10.88
N ASP A 98 -0.32 -19.28 10.14
CA ASP A 98 0.55 -18.16 10.51
C ASP A 98 -0.15 -16.82 10.32
N ARG A 99 0.16 -15.87 11.19
CA ARG A 99 -0.37 -14.50 11.11
C ARG A 99 0.69 -13.56 10.58
N ILE A 100 0.33 -12.78 9.59
CA ILE A 100 1.15 -11.71 9.02
C ILE A 100 0.48 -10.36 9.23
N ARG A 101 1.25 -9.32 9.39
CA ARG A 101 0.72 -7.96 9.52
C ARG A 101 0.64 -7.29 8.14
N LEU A 102 -0.47 -6.62 7.86
CA LEU A 102 -0.69 -5.89 6.60
C LEU A 102 -1.05 -4.44 6.91
N TYR A 103 -0.31 -3.53 6.29
CA TYR A 103 -0.60 -2.10 6.26
C TYR A 103 -1.01 -1.71 4.85
N ALA A 104 -2.21 -1.17 4.69
CA ALA A 104 -2.64 -0.56 3.43
C ALA A 104 -2.60 0.96 3.59
N LEU A 105 -1.86 1.65 2.72
CA LEU A 105 -1.58 3.06 2.80
C LEU A 105 -1.89 3.78 1.49
N HIS A 106 -2.42 5.00 1.59
CA HIS A 106 -2.58 5.91 0.48
C HIS A 106 -2.36 7.36 0.95
N PRO A 107 -1.12 7.73 1.27
CA PRO A 107 -0.82 9.07 1.74
C PRO A 107 -0.98 10.12 0.64
N ARG A 108 -1.21 11.37 1.04
CA ARG A 108 -1.43 12.49 0.11
C ARG A 108 -0.26 12.70 -0.86
N PRO A 109 -0.53 12.90 -2.19
CA PRO A 109 0.54 13.23 -3.14
C PRO A 109 1.18 14.60 -2.81
N PRO A 110 2.46 14.78 -3.12
CA PRO A 110 3.10 16.08 -3.01
C PRO A 110 2.47 17.06 -4.01
N ALA A 111 2.08 18.25 -3.56
CA ALA A 111 1.65 19.27 -4.50
C ALA A 111 2.84 19.90 -5.22
N PRO A 112 2.73 20.21 -6.52
CA PRO A 112 3.85 20.75 -7.31
C PRO A 112 4.42 22.09 -6.82
N SER A 113 3.65 22.82 -6.01
CA SER A 113 4.00 24.18 -5.55
C SER A 113 4.35 24.31 -4.09
N GLU A 114 4.29 23.24 -3.30
CA GLU A 114 4.42 23.31 -1.84
C GLU A 114 5.26 22.17 -1.28
N SER A 115 6.43 22.52 -0.73
CA SER A 115 7.28 21.60 0.04
C SER A 115 6.58 21.02 1.29
N GLU A 116 5.53 21.69 1.76
CA GLU A 116 4.74 21.31 2.94
C GLU A 116 3.92 20.05 2.74
N LYS A 117 3.34 19.84 1.54
CA LYS A 117 2.48 18.66 1.28
C LYS A 117 3.25 17.35 1.13
N SER A 118 4.51 17.39 0.71
CA SER A 118 5.37 16.20 0.78
C SER A 118 5.68 15.79 2.21
N LEU A 119 5.65 16.73 3.14
CA LEU A 119 5.92 16.47 4.55
C LEU A 119 4.88 15.54 5.19
N TRP A 120 3.59 15.69 4.87
CA TRP A 120 2.54 14.82 5.43
C TRP A 120 2.67 13.38 4.96
N ARG A 121 2.90 13.18 3.64
CA ARG A 121 3.20 11.86 3.08
C ARG A 121 4.42 11.23 3.74
N ASP A 122 5.49 12.00 3.81
CA ASP A 122 6.77 11.53 4.37
C ASP A 122 6.61 11.19 5.86
N ALA A 123 5.88 12.01 6.61
CA ALA A 123 5.58 11.77 8.02
C ALA A 123 4.76 10.48 8.22
N GLU A 124 3.75 10.24 7.39
CA GLU A 124 2.92 9.04 7.45
C GLU A 124 3.74 7.77 7.20
N LEU A 125 4.52 7.74 6.12
CA LEU A 125 5.38 6.60 5.80
C LEU A 125 6.41 6.34 6.91
N LEU A 126 7.05 7.37 7.42
CA LEU A 126 8.05 7.23 8.47
C LEU A 126 7.43 6.81 9.81
N LEU A 127 6.21 7.24 10.11
CA LEU A 127 5.48 6.80 11.29
C LEU A 127 5.20 5.29 11.25
N VAL A 128 4.68 4.80 10.11
CA VAL A 128 4.46 3.37 9.88
C VAL A 128 5.79 2.60 9.91
N GLY A 129 6.84 3.14 9.29
CA GLY A 129 8.17 2.53 9.33
C GLY A 129 8.71 2.34 10.75
N LYS A 130 8.51 3.33 11.62
CA LYS A 130 8.87 3.24 13.05
C LYS A 130 8.01 2.22 13.81
N GLU A 131 6.73 2.13 13.50
CA GLU A 131 5.83 1.16 14.12
C GLU A 131 6.27 -0.27 13.77
N ILE A 132 6.57 -0.54 12.50
CA ILE A 132 7.09 -1.84 12.04
C ILE A 132 8.39 -2.18 12.75
N HIS A 133 9.34 -1.25 12.84
CA HIS A 133 10.62 -1.46 13.50
C HIS A 133 10.48 -1.79 15.01
N ARG A 134 9.52 -1.16 15.69
CA ARG A 134 9.25 -1.40 17.12
C ARG A 134 8.59 -2.74 17.39
N HIS A 135 7.85 -3.26 16.43
CA HIS A 135 7.08 -4.50 16.53
C HIS A 135 7.42 -5.46 15.38
N PRO A 136 8.65 -6.02 15.38
CA PRO A 136 9.10 -6.90 14.30
C PRO A 136 8.17 -8.11 14.16
N SER A 137 7.70 -8.33 12.97
CA SER A 137 6.85 -9.46 12.61
C SER A 137 6.85 -9.66 11.10
N ALA A 138 6.34 -10.78 10.62
CA ALA A 138 6.08 -10.96 9.21
C ALA A 138 5.09 -9.88 8.74
N THR A 139 5.56 -8.95 7.92
CA THR A 139 4.83 -7.73 7.60
C THR A 139 4.82 -7.46 6.10
N LEU A 140 3.67 -6.98 5.61
CA LEU A 140 3.48 -6.42 4.27
C LEU A 140 3.04 -4.96 4.39
N VAL A 141 3.51 -4.10 3.50
CA VAL A 141 3.00 -2.74 3.31
C VAL A 141 2.60 -2.61 1.85
N ALA A 142 1.39 -2.20 1.58
CA ALA A 142 0.83 -2.15 0.22
C ALA A 142 0.01 -0.87 0.00
N GLY A 143 0.01 -0.36 -1.23
CA GLY A 143 -0.82 0.76 -1.64
C GLY A 143 -0.12 1.71 -2.61
N ASP A 144 -0.82 2.77 -2.96
CA ASP A 144 -0.27 3.91 -3.69
C ASP A 144 0.39 4.86 -2.68
N LEU A 145 1.71 4.89 -2.68
CA LEU A 145 2.45 5.72 -1.73
C LEU A 145 2.71 7.14 -2.25
N ASN A 146 2.22 7.45 -3.45
CA ASN A 146 2.42 8.75 -4.08
C ASN A 146 3.90 9.19 -4.10
N ASP A 147 4.79 8.22 -4.17
CA ASP A 147 6.25 8.41 -4.19
C ASP A 147 6.92 7.34 -5.06
N VAL A 148 8.08 7.66 -5.60
CA VAL A 148 8.82 6.72 -6.42
C VAL A 148 9.78 5.86 -5.58
N ALA A 149 10.02 4.63 -6.03
CA ALA A 149 10.85 3.65 -5.30
C ALA A 149 12.27 4.13 -4.97
N TRP A 150 12.81 5.05 -5.76
CA TRP A 150 14.15 5.61 -5.59
C TRP A 150 14.20 6.96 -4.88
N SER A 151 13.09 7.44 -4.36
CA SER A 151 13.05 8.67 -3.59
C SER A 151 13.86 8.58 -2.30
N ARG A 152 14.17 9.73 -1.72
CA ARG A 152 14.82 9.79 -0.40
C ARG A 152 13.92 9.20 0.68
N THR A 153 12.63 9.50 0.63
CA THR A 153 11.65 9.07 1.64
C THR A 153 11.40 7.57 1.57
N THR A 154 11.12 7.02 0.39
CA THR A 154 10.94 5.57 0.23
C THR A 154 12.17 4.78 0.68
N ARG A 155 13.38 5.23 0.32
CA ARG A 155 14.61 4.57 0.77
C ARG A 155 14.80 4.70 2.29
N ARG A 156 14.45 5.84 2.88
CA ARG A 156 14.51 6.04 4.34
C ARG A 156 13.47 5.17 5.04
N PHE A 157 12.25 5.07 4.52
CA PHE A 157 11.23 4.16 5.01
C PHE A 157 11.77 2.73 5.09
N CYS A 158 12.36 2.21 3.99
CA CYS A 158 12.94 0.87 3.98
C CYS A 158 14.03 0.70 5.06
N ARG A 159 14.94 1.68 5.23
CA ARG A 159 16.00 1.59 6.24
C ARG A 159 15.49 1.66 7.68
N ILE A 160 14.46 2.45 7.92
CA ILE A 160 13.87 2.58 9.27
C ILE A 160 13.06 1.35 9.64
N SER A 161 12.26 0.84 8.70
CA SER A 161 11.38 -0.29 8.93
C SER A 161 12.07 -1.66 8.81
N GLY A 162 13.22 -1.73 8.11
CA GLY A 162 13.83 -2.99 7.70
C GLY A 162 13.12 -3.67 6.52
N MET A 163 12.13 -3.00 5.91
CA MET A 163 11.34 -3.58 4.81
C MET A 163 12.15 -3.62 3.51
N LEU A 164 11.85 -4.62 2.69
CA LEU A 164 12.47 -4.88 1.40
C LEU A 164 11.52 -4.47 0.27
N ASP A 165 12.07 -3.89 -0.79
CA ASP A 165 11.35 -3.69 -2.04
C ASP A 165 11.59 -4.90 -2.96
N PRO A 166 10.60 -5.76 -3.18
CA PRO A 166 10.75 -6.97 -3.97
C PRO A 166 10.95 -6.72 -5.47
N ARG A 167 10.78 -5.47 -5.94
CA ARG A 167 11.03 -5.08 -7.33
C ARG A 167 12.52 -4.96 -7.66
N ARG A 168 13.39 -4.83 -6.66
CA ARG A 168 14.83 -4.64 -6.88
C ARG A 168 15.41 -5.74 -7.74
N GLY A 169 16.03 -5.34 -8.86
CA GLY A 169 16.60 -6.25 -9.84
C GLY A 169 15.61 -6.95 -10.77
N ARG A 170 14.28 -6.65 -10.69
CA ARG A 170 13.24 -7.31 -11.47
C ARG A 170 12.47 -6.41 -12.43
N GLY A 171 12.41 -5.11 -12.15
CA GLY A 171 11.73 -4.15 -13.03
C GLY A 171 11.17 -2.96 -12.27
N MET A 172 10.73 -1.94 -13.00
CA MET A 172 10.15 -0.74 -12.42
C MET A 172 8.66 -0.87 -12.10
N PHE A 173 7.92 -1.69 -12.84
CA PHE A 173 6.47 -1.89 -12.71
C PHE A 173 5.73 -0.55 -12.58
N SER A 174 5.97 0.36 -13.54
CA SER A 174 5.39 1.70 -13.53
C SER A 174 3.88 1.64 -13.65
N THR A 175 3.15 2.07 -12.64
CA THR A 175 1.70 2.01 -12.55
C THR A 175 1.02 3.30 -12.96
N PHE A 176 1.62 4.43 -12.73
CA PHE A 176 1.12 5.76 -13.07
C PHE A 176 2.00 6.39 -14.17
N HIS A 177 1.55 7.09 -15.17
CA HIS A 177 0.20 7.40 -15.57
C HIS A 177 -0.23 6.48 -16.72
N ALA A 178 -1.33 5.74 -16.54
CA ALA A 178 -1.77 4.74 -17.51
C ALA A 178 -2.07 5.32 -18.90
N ASN A 179 -2.59 6.56 -18.96
CA ASN A 179 -2.99 7.23 -20.20
C ASN A 179 -1.81 7.88 -20.97
N TYR A 180 -0.60 7.91 -20.36
CA TYR A 180 0.60 8.50 -20.98
C TYR A 180 1.70 7.47 -21.15
N PRO A 181 2.01 7.02 -22.38
CA PRO A 181 2.95 5.91 -22.58
C PRO A 181 4.40 6.25 -22.24
N VAL A 182 4.77 7.54 -22.26
CA VAL A 182 6.17 7.99 -22.04
C VAL A 182 6.40 8.48 -20.61
N LEU A 183 5.37 8.96 -19.92
CA LEU A 183 5.46 9.52 -18.57
C LEU A 183 4.83 8.54 -17.57
N ARG A 184 5.64 7.61 -17.07
CA ARG A 184 5.18 6.56 -16.16
C ARG A 184 6.10 6.39 -14.97
N TRP A 185 5.50 6.31 -13.77
CA TRP A 185 6.19 6.15 -12.49
C TRP A 185 5.60 4.99 -11.69
N PRO A 186 6.41 4.28 -10.89
CA PRO A 186 5.96 3.24 -9.98
C PRO A 186 5.51 3.88 -8.66
N LEU A 187 4.24 4.27 -8.55
CA LEU A 187 3.66 4.87 -7.35
C LEU A 187 2.99 3.85 -6.43
N ASP A 188 2.50 2.74 -7.01
CA ASP A 188 1.93 1.64 -6.25
C ASP A 188 3.03 0.68 -5.79
N HIS A 189 3.05 0.40 -4.50
CA HIS A 189 4.12 -0.34 -3.85
C HIS A 189 3.63 -1.56 -3.11
N VAL A 190 4.48 -2.57 -3.06
CA VAL A 190 4.42 -3.67 -2.09
C VAL A 190 5.79 -3.76 -1.45
N PHE A 191 5.87 -3.55 -0.15
CA PHE A 191 7.07 -3.83 0.64
C PHE A 191 6.83 -5.05 1.51
N VAL A 192 7.89 -5.82 1.74
CA VAL A 192 7.83 -7.07 2.48
C VAL A 192 8.91 -7.11 3.55
N SER A 193 8.64 -7.74 4.67
CA SER A 193 9.71 -8.11 5.61
C SER A 193 10.53 -9.29 5.06
N GLU A 194 11.65 -9.59 5.68
CA GLU A 194 12.57 -10.69 5.32
C GLU A 194 11.92 -12.07 5.28
N HIS A 195 10.73 -12.22 5.86
CA HIS A 195 9.97 -13.47 5.89
C HIS A 195 9.35 -13.87 4.55
N PHE A 196 9.41 -12.98 3.56
CA PHE A 196 8.75 -13.20 2.26
C PHE A 196 9.73 -13.25 1.11
N THR A 197 9.39 -14.08 0.13
CA THR A 197 10.02 -14.06 -1.19
C THR A 197 8.96 -13.70 -2.23
N LEU A 198 9.39 -12.96 -3.26
CA LEU A 198 8.54 -12.67 -4.42
C LEU A 198 8.57 -13.86 -5.38
N ASP A 199 7.41 -14.44 -5.66
CA ASP A 199 7.23 -15.42 -6.72
C ASP A 199 7.06 -14.70 -8.06
N SER A 200 6.06 -13.82 -8.16
CA SER A 200 5.81 -13.04 -9.36
C SER A 200 5.25 -11.66 -9.03
N MET A 201 5.50 -10.70 -9.91
CA MET A 201 4.89 -9.39 -9.89
C MET A 201 4.60 -8.95 -11.31
N GLN A 202 3.40 -8.45 -11.55
CA GLN A 202 3.00 -7.99 -12.87
C GLN A 202 2.09 -6.77 -12.78
N ARG A 203 2.30 -5.86 -13.70
CA ARG A 203 1.37 -4.79 -13.98
C ARG A 203 0.30 -5.33 -14.92
N LEU A 204 -0.98 -5.20 -14.51
CA LEU A 204 -2.11 -5.64 -15.31
C LEU A 204 -2.51 -4.59 -16.35
N ASP A 205 -3.54 -4.88 -17.14
CA ASP A 205 -4.03 -4.01 -18.19
C ASP A 205 -4.76 -2.77 -17.64
N ALA A 206 -4.84 -1.73 -18.43
CA ALA A 206 -5.57 -0.52 -18.10
C ALA A 206 -7.08 -0.77 -18.04
N PHE A 207 -7.75 -0.20 -17.03
CA PHE A 207 -9.19 -0.39 -16.80
C PHE A 207 -9.97 0.92 -16.66
N GLY A 208 -9.40 2.03 -17.14
CA GLY A 208 -10.05 3.34 -17.13
C GLY A 208 -9.53 4.29 -16.04
N SER A 209 -8.80 3.78 -15.07
CA SER A 209 -8.04 4.58 -14.12
C SER A 209 -6.79 5.19 -14.80
N ASP A 210 -6.21 6.19 -14.18
CA ASP A 210 -4.88 6.69 -14.52
C ASP A 210 -3.76 5.84 -13.90
N HIS A 211 -4.11 4.85 -13.08
CA HIS A 211 -3.22 3.79 -12.61
C HIS A 211 -3.51 2.45 -13.29
N PHE A 212 -2.45 1.67 -13.50
CA PHE A 212 -2.56 0.24 -13.81
C PHE A 212 -2.61 -0.55 -12.50
N PRO A 213 -3.44 -1.61 -12.40
CA PRO A 213 -3.36 -2.50 -11.26
C PRO A 213 -2.03 -3.25 -11.22
N ILE A 214 -1.59 -3.58 -10.01
CA ILE A 214 -0.42 -4.44 -9.79
C ILE A 214 -0.85 -5.71 -9.04
N LEU A 215 -0.39 -6.85 -9.53
CA LEU A 215 -0.59 -8.15 -8.90
C LEU A 215 0.76 -8.67 -8.42
N ALA A 216 0.87 -8.93 -7.13
CA ALA A 216 2.06 -9.51 -6.50
C ALA A 216 1.74 -10.85 -5.86
N THR A 217 2.45 -11.90 -6.26
CA THR A 217 2.40 -13.21 -5.61
C THR A 217 3.61 -13.34 -4.68
N LEU A 218 3.32 -13.43 -3.40
CA LEU A 218 4.32 -13.50 -2.33
C LEU A 218 4.27 -14.88 -1.67
N CYS A 219 5.43 -15.43 -1.35
CA CYS A 219 5.55 -16.67 -0.60
C CYS A 219 6.09 -16.38 0.79
N TYR A 220 5.33 -16.76 1.80
CA TYR A 220 5.77 -16.70 3.20
C TYR A 220 6.80 -17.80 3.45
N ARG A 221 8.03 -17.42 3.84
CA ARG A 221 9.19 -18.30 4.02
C ARG A 221 9.96 -17.92 5.29
N PRO A 222 9.39 -18.12 6.49
CA PRO A 222 10.01 -17.68 7.75
C PRO A 222 11.37 -18.33 8.02
N THR A 223 11.62 -19.53 7.47
CA THR A 223 12.91 -20.24 7.63
C THR A 223 14.04 -19.61 6.80
N ARG A 224 13.72 -18.74 5.83
CA ARG A 224 14.69 -18.10 4.92
C ARG A 224 14.94 -16.62 5.25
N GLN A 225 14.45 -16.13 6.37
CA GLN A 225 14.63 -14.73 6.78
C GLN A 225 16.11 -14.28 6.80
N ASN A 226 17.02 -15.16 7.21
CA ASN A 226 18.45 -14.86 7.28
C ASN A 226 19.14 -14.80 5.89
N GLU A 227 18.44 -15.11 4.79
CA GLU A 227 18.99 -15.01 3.44
C GLU A 227 18.88 -13.58 2.86
N HIS A 228 18.14 -12.70 3.52
CA HIS A 228 17.92 -11.33 3.11
C HIS A 228 18.64 -10.34 4.02
N GLU A 229 19.49 -9.51 3.44
CA GLU A 229 20.05 -8.37 4.15
C GLU A 229 18.98 -7.27 4.24
N THR A 230 18.51 -7.01 5.46
CA THR A 230 17.59 -5.91 5.73
C THR A 230 18.35 -4.59 5.78
N PRO A 231 17.83 -3.53 5.15
CA PRO A 231 18.46 -2.23 5.22
C PRO A 231 18.32 -1.64 6.63
N GLU A 232 19.38 -1.02 7.13
CA GLU A 232 19.38 -0.38 8.44
C GLU A 232 19.53 1.13 8.33
N ALA A 233 18.82 1.85 9.18
CA ALA A 233 18.92 3.30 9.30
C ALA A 233 20.02 3.71 10.26
N SER A 234 20.78 4.74 9.91
CA SER A 234 21.71 5.41 10.81
C SER A 234 20.96 6.13 11.96
N GLN A 235 21.69 6.51 13.01
CA GLN A 235 21.12 7.30 14.10
C GLN A 235 20.61 8.66 13.61
N GLU A 236 21.31 9.28 12.68
CA GLU A 236 20.92 10.55 12.05
C GLU A 236 19.61 10.41 11.28
N GLU A 237 19.46 9.35 10.47
CA GLU A 237 18.24 9.09 9.73
C GLU A 237 17.02 8.82 10.66
N ARG A 238 17.24 8.16 11.79
CA ARG A 238 16.21 7.93 12.80
C ARG A 238 15.77 9.23 13.48
N GLN A 239 16.72 10.14 13.72
CA GLN A 239 16.43 11.47 14.26
C GLN A 239 15.68 12.32 13.25
N GLU A 240 16.16 12.43 12.01
CA GLU A 240 15.49 13.17 10.93
C GLU A 240 14.06 12.67 10.70
N ALA A 241 13.83 11.34 10.78
CA ALA A 241 12.50 10.78 10.68
C ALA A 241 11.59 11.21 11.82
N SER A 242 12.12 11.32 13.04
CA SER A 242 11.36 11.81 14.19
C SER A 242 10.94 13.26 14.00
N GLU A 243 11.87 14.10 13.58
CA GLU A 243 11.64 15.52 13.30
C GLU A 243 10.59 15.71 12.16
N THR A 244 10.67 14.87 11.11
CA THR A 244 9.71 14.91 10.00
C THR A 244 8.29 14.56 10.49
N ILE A 245 8.16 13.53 11.33
CA ILE A 245 6.87 13.12 11.90
C ILE A 245 6.30 14.22 12.81
N GLU A 246 7.13 14.80 13.67
CA GLU A 246 6.68 15.88 14.57
C GLU A 246 6.22 17.12 13.80
N LYS A 247 6.97 17.53 12.78
CA LYS A 247 6.58 18.64 11.89
C LYS A 247 5.27 18.35 11.16
N GLY A 248 5.12 17.15 10.55
CA GLY A 248 3.89 16.78 9.84
C GLY A 248 2.67 16.82 10.77
N LYS A 249 2.79 16.32 11.99
CA LYS A 249 1.70 16.38 12.99
C LYS A 249 1.39 17.81 13.46
N ALA A 250 2.41 18.65 13.63
CA ALA A 250 2.22 20.02 14.10
C ALA A 250 1.51 20.89 13.04
N GLU A 251 1.83 20.69 11.75
CA GLU A 251 1.17 21.42 10.65
C GLU A 251 -0.29 21.04 10.49
N THR A 252 -0.63 19.77 10.66
CA THR A 252 -2.04 19.31 10.57
C THR A 252 -2.91 19.92 11.67
N GLN A 253 -2.35 20.26 12.84
CA GLN A 253 -3.10 20.88 13.93
C GLN A 253 -3.36 22.38 13.72
N GLN A 254 -2.75 23.01 12.73
CA GLN A 254 -2.89 24.44 12.44
C GLN A 254 -3.81 24.72 11.23
N THR A 255 -4.24 23.68 10.53
CA THR A 255 -5.13 23.74 9.36
C THR A 255 -6.54 23.32 9.72
#